data_3c0f8bbd45a0bcc4c9a98337c503664a
#
_entry.id   3c0f8bbd45a0bcc4c9a98337c503664a
#
_cell.length_a   1.000
_cell.length_b   1.000
_cell.length_c   1.000
_cell.angle_alpha   90.00
_cell.angle_beta   90.00
_cell.angle_gamma   90.00
#
_symmetry.space_group_name_H-M   'P 1'
#
loop_
_entity.id
_entity.type
_entity.pdbx_description
1 polymer ?
#
loop_
_entity_poly.entity_id
_entity_poly.type
_entity_poly.pdbx_seq_one_letter_code
_entity_poly.pdbx_strand_id
1 'polypeptide(L)'
;MAQETSELWKTLWRMENTSREYAFDISGTWYGPESEVSHSVENSLYAEFSIGNATTAKLSLSLYAENIPFGAVIKRYVRLVNGNQTSEWIPKGIFFTSRRSMEDGLWNIEAFDSMRKAETVWKPHSGLVSPMTMEDTVELLAGLMGVEIDPRTSLDPSYTIESPGDTCTFRQILQWIGAAHGGNWIISDEGKLLLVPLISMPEETNYLIEERGDAITFGGDRILVG
;
A
#
# COMPACT_ATOMS: atom_id res chain seq x y z
N MET A 1 1.44 -2.52 -12.11
CA MET A 1 2.77 -1.98 -12.50
C MET A 1 3.61 -1.76 -11.24
N ALA A 2 4.90 -2.09 -11.26
CA ALA A 2 5.80 -1.75 -10.17
C ALA A 2 5.99 -0.22 -10.11
N GLN A 3 6.40 0.32 -8.95
CA GLN A 3 6.75 1.73 -8.81
C GLN A 3 7.89 2.07 -9.79
N GLU A 4 7.71 3.13 -10.59
CA GLU A 4 8.74 3.57 -11.53
C GLU A 4 9.95 4.10 -10.77
N THR A 5 11.13 3.62 -11.17
CA THR A 5 12.42 4.01 -10.60
C THR A 5 13.42 4.23 -11.73
N SER A 6 14.38 5.13 -11.54
CA SER A 6 15.41 5.38 -12.53
C SER A 6 16.34 4.18 -12.74
N GLU A 7 17.07 4.16 -13.85
CA GLU A 7 18.11 3.15 -14.09
C GLU A 7 19.24 3.26 -13.06
N LEU A 8 19.50 4.46 -12.53
CA LEU A 8 20.45 4.65 -11.44
C LEU A 8 19.98 3.95 -10.16
N TRP A 9 18.70 4.10 -9.79
CA TRP A 9 18.12 3.37 -8.64
C TRP A 9 18.29 1.87 -8.79
N LYS A 10 17.91 1.31 -9.95
CA LYS A 10 18.02 -0.14 -10.23
C LYS A 10 19.47 -0.63 -10.18
N THR A 11 20.41 0.20 -10.64
CA THR A 11 21.84 -0.09 -10.60
C THR A 11 22.33 -0.11 -9.15
N LEU A 12 22.07 0.96 -8.39
CA LEU A 12 22.49 1.06 -6.99
C LEU A 12 21.87 -0.04 -6.12
N TRP A 13 20.62 -0.42 -6.38
CA TRP A 13 19.95 -1.51 -5.65
C TRP A 13 20.70 -2.86 -5.76
N ARG A 14 21.40 -3.08 -6.87
CA ARG A 14 22.16 -4.32 -7.15
C ARG A 14 23.61 -4.27 -6.68
N MET A 15 24.10 -3.08 -6.36
CA MET A 15 25.49 -2.88 -5.93
C MET A 15 25.67 -3.26 -4.45
N GLU A 16 26.82 -3.85 -4.15
CA GLU A 16 27.28 -4.06 -2.76
C GLU A 16 27.56 -2.71 -2.09
N ASN A 17 27.44 -2.66 -0.78
CA ASN A 17 27.68 -1.48 0.06
C ASN A 17 26.78 -0.27 -0.25
N THR A 18 25.63 -0.48 -0.87
CA THR A 18 24.63 0.56 -1.03
C THR A 18 23.88 0.77 0.28
N SER A 19 23.87 1.98 0.78
CA SER A 19 23.08 2.41 1.93
C SER A 19 21.75 3.02 1.52
N ARG A 20 20.80 3.06 2.46
CA ARG A 20 19.52 3.74 2.31
C ARG A 20 19.52 4.98 3.19
N GLU A 21 19.13 6.10 2.61
CA GLU A 21 18.82 7.31 3.36
C GLU A 21 17.32 7.58 3.31
N TYR A 22 16.80 8.11 4.38
CA TYR A 22 15.39 8.44 4.51
C TYR A 22 15.21 9.94 4.71
N ALA A 23 14.07 10.45 4.24
CA ALA A 23 13.64 11.81 4.47
C ALA A 23 12.13 11.87 4.67
N PHE A 24 11.67 12.93 5.31
CA PHE A 24 10.28 13.12 5.67
C PHE A 24 9.83 14.53 5.28
N ASP A 25 8.76 14.63 4.48
CA ASP A 25 8.01 15.88 4.33
C ASP A 25 6.89 15.87 5.38
N ILE A 26 6.99 16.74 6.36
CA ILE A 26 6.01 16.87 7.44
C ILE A 26 5.23 18.17 7.25
N SER A 27 4.04 18.05 6.70
CA SER A 27 3.14 19.18 6.41
C SER A 27 3.82 20.30 5.59
N GLY A 28 4.66 19.92 4.60
CA GLY A 28 5.36 20.83 3.71
C GLY A 28 6.76 21.26 4.17
N THR A 29 7.21 20.81 5.35
CA THR A 29 8.58 21.02 5.81
C THR A 29 9.40 19.77 5.58
N TRP A 30 10.52 19.88 4.87
CA TRP A 30 11.41 18.78 4.55
C TRP A 30 12.45 18.56 5.66
N TYR A 31 12.54 17.31 6.11
CA TYR A 31 13.54 16.84 7.07
C TYR A 31 14.37 15.75 6.40
N GLY A 32 15.65 16.02 6.19
CA GLY A 32 16.60 15.13 5.58
C GLY A 32 17.18 14.10 6.56
N PRO A 33 18.11 13.25 6.08
CA PRO A 33 18.75 12.21 6.91
C PRO A 33 19.44 12.73 8.16
N GLU A 34 19.89 14.00 8.13
CA GLU A 34 20.57 14.66 9.25
C GLU A 34 19.64 14.96 10.44
N SER A 35 18.35 15.07 10.20
CA SER A 35 17.34 15.36 11.22
C SER A 35 16.77 14.10 11.87
N GLU A 36 16.88 12.95 11.21
CA GLU A 36 16.35 11.69 11.68
C GLU A 36 17.27 11.05 12.72
N VAL A 37 16.68 10.58 13.82
CA VAL A 37 17.36 9.75 14.82
C VAL A 37 17.04 8.27 14.60
N SER A 38 15.76 7.98 14.38
CA SER A 38 15.30 6.62 14.08
C SER A 38 13.90 6.62 13.49
N HIS A 39 13.58 5.61 12.69
CA HIS A 39 12.21 5.32 12.31
C HIS A 39 11.99 3.82 12.11
N SER A 40 10.74 3.39 12.23
CA SER A 40 10.28 2.08 11.80
C SER A 40 8.90 2.18 11.15
N VAL A 41 8.63 1.31 10.18
CA VAL A 41 7.30 1.11 9.63
C VAL A 41 6.88 -0.33 9.89
N GLU A 42 5.82 -0.49 10.66
CA GLU A 42 5.21 -1.78 10.96
C GLU A 42 3.97 -1.96 10.09
N ASN A 43 3.93 -3.08 9.37
CA ASN A 43 2.74 -3.51 8.64
C ASN A 43 2.45 -4.96 9.03
N SER A 44 1.40 -5.15 9.84
CA SER A 44 1.04 -6.45 10.40
C SER A 44 0.21 -7.32 9.44
N LEU A 45 0.34 -7.08 8.12
CA LEU A 45 -0.44 -7.80 7.11
C LEU A 45 -0.35 -9.34 7.24
N TYR A 46 0.76 -9.81 7.78
CA TYR A 46 1.12 -11.23 7.80
C TYR A 46 1.40 -11.78 9.21
N ALA A 47 0.86 -11.17 10.25
CA ALA A 47 0.99 -11.71 11.61
C ALA A 47 0.44 -13.15 11.69
N GLU A 48 -0.63 -13.44 10.94
CA GLU A 48 -1.12 -14.77 10.59
C GLU A 48 -1.44 -14.76 9.11
N PHE A 49 -1.03 -15.80 8.36
CA PHE A 49 -1.34 -15.90 6.95
C PHE A 49 -2.86 -16.03 6.79
N SER A 50 -3.50 -14.96 6.38
CA SER A 50 -4.93 -14.94 6.09
C SER A 50 -5.22 -14.16 4.81
N ILE A 51 -6.24 -14.63 4.10
CA ILE A 51 -6.81 -13.96 2.92
C ILE A 51 -7.86 -12.96 3.42
N GLY A 52 -7.97 -11.83 2.74
CA GLY A 52 -8.97 -10.82 3.09
C GLY A 52 -8.52 -9.90 4.23
N ASN A 53 -7.23 -9.74 4.47
CA ASN A 53 -6.75 -8.78 5.44
C ASN A 53 -6.85 -7.35 4.92
N ALA A 54 -7.07 -6.41 5.86
CA ALA A 54 -7.02 -4.97 5.61
C ALA A 54 -6.29 -4.31 6.79
N THR A 55 -4.97 -4.17 6.70
CA THR A 55 -4.14 -3.73 7.81
C THR A 55 -3.70 -2.29 7.68
N THR A 56 -3.58 -1.63 8.82
CA THR A 56 -3.05 -0.28 8.91
C THR A 56 -1.54 -0.34 9.13
N ALA A 57 -0.78 0.36 8.30
CA ALA A 57 0.64 0.55 8.55
C ALA A 57 0.84 1.64 9.61
N LYS A 58 1.79 1.40 10.52
CA LYS A 58 2.19 2.31 11.59
C LYS A 58 3.61 2.80 11.33
N LEU A 59 3.81 4.11 11.33
CA LEU A 59 5.11 4.76 11.37
C LEU A 59 5.41 5.18 12.80
N SER A 60 6.56 4.76 13.31
CA SER A 60 7.19 5.32 14.52
C SER A 60 8.42 6.12 14.05
N LEU A 61 8.50 7.39 14.41
CA LEU A 61 9.55 8.32 13.94
C LEU A 61 10.07 9.15 15.10
N SER A 62 11.39 9.20 15.24
CA SER A 62 12.10 10.11 16.16
C SER A 62 13.01 11.03 15.35
N LEU A 63 12.80 12.34 15.47
CA LEU A 63 13.59 13.35 14.75
C LEU A 63 13.75 14.65 15.53
N TYR A 64 14.80 15.40 15.21
CA TYR A 64 14.99 16.76 15.70
C TYR A 64 14.25 17.75 14.79
N ALA A 65 13.36 18.55 15.37
CA ALA A 65 12.60 19.57 14.67
C ALA A 65 12.22 20.70 15.63
N GLU A 66 12.08 21.93 15.11
CA GLU A 66 11.60 23.06 15.90
C GLU A 66 10.14 22.87 16.33
N ASN A 67 9.30 22.44 15.41
CA ASN A 67 7.88 22.22 15.66
C ASN A 67 7.28 21.17 14.71
N ILE A 68 6.46 20.29 15.26
CA ILE A 68 5.63 19.36 14.49
C ILE A 68 4.16 19.72 14.75
N PRO A 69 3.37 20.12 13.74
CA PRO A 69 1.97 20.50 13.96
C PRO A 69 1.12 19.32 14.44
N PHE A 70 0.03 19.64 15.14
CA PHE A 70 -0.97 18.61 15.47
C PHE A 70 -1.67 18.12 14.20
N GLY A 71 -1.86 16.81 14.08
CA GLY A 71 -2.49 16.21 12.88
C GLY A 71 -1.63 16.32 11.62
N ALA A 72 -0.30 16.46 11.77
CA ALA A 72 0.61 16.56 10.65
C ALA A 72 0.49 15.36 9.70
N VAL A 73 0.57 15.65 8.40
CA VAL A 73 0.73 14.64 7.35
C VAL A 73 2.21 14.41 7.13
N ILE A 74 2.65 13.18 7.18
CA ILE A 74 4.04 12.77 7.02
C ILE A 74 4.16 11.94 5.73
N LYS A 75 4.90 12.45 4.76
CA LYS A 75 5.29 11.69 3.57
C LYS A 75 6.71 11.20 3.76
N ARG A 76 6.89 9.90 3.73
CA ARG A 76 8.18 9.24 3.88
C ARG A 76 8.80 8.99 2.52
N TYR A 77 10.10 9.24 2.41
CA TYR A 77 10.89 9.00 1.20
C TYR A 77 12.13 8.18 1.52
N VAL A 78 12.63 7.50 0.50
CA VAL A 78 13.90 6.76 0.55
C VAL A 78 14.72 7.04 -0.69
N ARG A 79 16.04 7.10 -0.56
CA ARG A 79 16.98 7.10 -1.69
C ARG A 79 18.14 6.14 -1.41
N LEU A 80 18.85 5.77 -2.45
CA LEU A 80 20.02 4.91 -2.39
C LEU A 80 21.29 5.73 -2.57
N VAL A 81 22.31 5.40 -1.77
CA VAL A 81 23.60 6.07 -1.79
C VAL A 81 24.71 5.01 -1.83
N ASN A 82 25.66 5.17 -2.76
CA ASN A 82 26.86 4.35 -2.86
C ASN A 82 28.05 5.23 -3.26
N GLY A 83 28.94 5.50 -2.33
CA GLY A 83 30.04 6.44 -2.52
C GLY A 83 29.52 7.84 -2.91
N ASN A 84 29.89 8.34 -4.07
CA ASN A 84 29.47 9.65 -4.58
C ASN A 84 28.19 9.59 -5.46
N GLN A 85 27.58 8.42 -5.61
CA GLN A 85 26.36 8.24 -6.40
C GLN A 85 25.15 8.25 -5.49
N THR A 86 24.13 9.01 -5.86
CA THR A 86 22.90 9.15 -5.08
C THR A 86 21.71 9.10 -6.04
N SER A 87 20.74 8.24 -5.75
CA SER A 87 19.51 8.13 -6.54
C SER A 87 18.53 9.27 -6.24
N GLU A 88 17.44 9.32 -6.99
CA GLU A 88 16.26 10.14 -6.69
C GLU A 88 15.59 9.68 -5.38
N TRP A 89 14.79 10.58 -4.80
CA TRP A 89 13.90 10.27 -3.69
C TRP A 89 12.64 9.53 -4.17
N ILE A 90 12.39 8.36 -3.62
CA ILE A 90 11.22 7.53 -3.91
C ILE A 90 10.23 7.63 -2.75
N PRO A 91 8.95 7.99 -2.98
CA PRO A 91 7.93 7.99 -1.94
C PRO A 91 7.71 6.58 -1.38
N LYS A 92 7.54 6.47 -0.05
CA LYS A 92 7.40 5.23 0.69
C LYS A 92 6.31 5.31 1.77
N GLY A 93 5.23 5.97 1.46
CA GLY A 93 4.02 6.03 2.27
C GLY A 93 3.66 7.43 2.75
N ILE A 94 2.37 7.58 3.03
CA ILE A 94 1.76 8.78 3.60
C ILE A 94 1.10 8.39 4.90
N PHE A 95 1.49 9.07 5.98
CA PHE A 95 1.04 8.79 7.34
C PHE A 95 0.42 10.02 7.98
N PHE A 96 -0.51 9.81 8.89
CA PHE A 96 -1.22 10.84 9.64
C PHE A 96 -0.88 10.71 11.12
N THR A 97 -0.35 11.78 11.71
CA THR A 97 0.07 11.79 13.11
C THR A 97 -1.08 11.50 14.05
N SER A 98 -0.90 10.51 14.90
CA SER A 98 -1.84 10.10 15.95
C SER A 98 -1.38 10.58 17.34
N ARG A 99 -0.10 10.40 17.62
CA ARG A 99 0.54 10.83 18.87
C ARG A 99 1.85 11.52 18.56
N ARG A 100 2.19 12.50 19.39
CA ARG A 100 3.49 13.16 19.37
C ARG A 100 3.87 13.59 20.77
N SER A 101 5.14 13.48 21.10
CA SER A 101 5.73 14.05 22.31
C SER A 101 7.10 14.63 21.95
N MET A 102 7.53 15.60 22.75
CA MET A 102 8.82 16.23 22.56
C MET A 102 9.58 16.24 23.89
N GLU A 103 10.83 15.85 23.85
CA GLU A 103 11.76 15.86 24.97
C GLU A 103 13.12 16.34 24.46
N ASP A 104 13.64 17.39 25.05
CA ASP A 104 14.95 18.01 24.69
C ASP A 104 15.15 18.30 23.18
N GLY A 105 14.09 18.76 22.51
CA GLY A 105 14.10 19.03 21.07
C GLY A 105 13.92 17.81 20.17
N LEU A 106 13.90 16.59 20.75
CA LEU A 106 13.63 15.36 20.04
C LEU A 106 12.11 15.09 20.04
N TRP A 107 11.53 15.02 18.86
CA TRP A 107 10.13 14.62 18.67
C TRP A 107 10.03 13.12 18.50
N ASN A 108 9.14 12.49 19.26
CA ASN A 108 8.70 11.11 19.08
C ASN A 108 7.28 11.11 18.55
N ILE A 109 7.08 10.54 17.38
CA ILE A 109 5.84 10.59 16.61
C ILE A 109 5.37 9.17 16.32
N GLU A 110 4.08 8.95 16.54
CA GLU A 110 3.35 7.76 16.08
C GLU A 110 2.31 8.22 15.06
N ALA A 111 2.38 7.65 13.86
CA ALA A 111 1.49 7.98 12.77
C ALA A 111 0.99 6.70 12.07
N PHE A 112 -0.16 6.78 11.42
CA PHE A 112 -0.78 5.67 10.72
C PHE A 112 -1.16 6.09 9.30
N ASP A 113 -1.20 5.12 8.40
CA ASP A 113 -1.72 5.33 7.06
C ASP A 113 -3.25 5.53 7.04
N SER A 114 -3.80 5.80 5.86
CA SER A 114 -5.23 6.07 5.68
C SER A 114 -6.13 4.86 6.00
N MET A 115 -5.60 3.64 6.04
CA MET A 115 -6.40 2.45 6.40
C MET A 115 -6.96 2.55 7.83
N ARG A 116 -6.39 3.37 8.70
CA ARG A 116 -6.96 3.62 10.02
C ARG A 116 -8.38 4.19 9.96
N LYS A 117 -8.74 4.92 8.88
CA LYS A 117 -10.09 5.44 8.68
C LYS A 117 -11.12 4.34 8.44
N ALA A 118 -10.68 3.15 8.06
CA ALA A 118 -11.54 1.99 7.88
C ALA A 118 -12.13 1.41 9.18
N GLU A 119 -11.72 1.90 10.35
CA GLU A 119 -12.37 1.60 11.63
C GLU A 119 -13.75 2.28 11.77
N THR A 120 -14.11 3.17 10.83
CA THR A 120 -15.43 3.81 10.82
C THR A 120 -16.52 2.76 10.63
N VAL A 121 -17.55 2.83 11.48
CA VAL A 121 -18.72 1.96 11.39
C VAL A 121 -19.54 2.35 10.15
N TRP A 122 -19.90 1.35 9.37
CA TRP A 122 -20.81 1.50 8.24
C TRP A 122 -22.17 2.02 8.74
N LYS A 123 -22.69 2.99 8.03
CA LYS A 123 -24.07 3.47 8.23
C LYS A 123 -24.76 3.45 6.87
N PRO A 124 -25.96 2.87 6.76
CA PRO A 124 -26.72 2.94 5.53
C PRO A 124 -26.88 4.40 5.10
N HIS A 125 -26.45 4.70 3.88
CA HIS A 125 -26.68 6.02 3.30
C HIS A 125 -28.01 6.02 2.55
N SER A 126 -28.80 7.09 2.70
CA SER A 126 -30.03 7.26 1.93
C SER A 126 -29.69 7.31 0.43
N GLY A 127 -30.31 6.43 -0.34
CA GLY A 127 -30.10 6.34 -1.79
C GLY A 127 -29.21 5.18 -2.26
N LEU A 128 -28.63 4.37 -1.35
CA LEU A 128 -27.98 3.14 -1.74
C LEU A 128 -29.01 2.08 -2.12
N VAL A 129 -28.84 1.50 -3.29
CA VAL A 129 -29.68 0.41 -3.81
C VAL A 129 -28.94 -0.90 -3.55
N SER A 130 -29.53 -1.78 -2.75
CA SER A 130 -29.01 -3.16 -2.58
C SER A 130 -29.72 -4.08 -3.57
N PRO A 131 -29.02 -5.10 -4.12
CA PRO A 131 -27.60 -5.37 -3.93
C PRO A 131 -26.69 -4.39 -4.67
N MET A 132 -25.50 -4.12 -4.14
CA MET A 132 -24.43 -3.34 -4.80
C MET A 132 -23.36 -4.28 -5.35
N THR A 133 -22.65 -3.86 -6.40
CA THR A 133 -21.43 -4.57 -6.79
C THR A 133 -20.35 -4.38 -5.73
N MET A 134 -19.40 -5.30 -5.66
CA MET A 134 -18.25 -5.11 -4.75
C MET A 134 -17.40 -3.92 -5.19
N GLU A 135 -17.32 -3.64 -6.50
CA GLU A 135 -16.61 -2.49 -7.06
C GLU A 135 -17.24 -1.17 -6.58
N ASP A 136 -18.56 -0.97 -6.78
CA ASP A 136 -19.28 0.23 -6.30
C ASP A 136 -19.13 0.40 -4.78
N THR A 137 -19.13 -0.71 -4.04
CA THR A 137 -18.94 -0.70 -2.59
C THR A 137 -17.54 -0.18 -2.23
N VAL A 138 -16.49 -0.65 -2.91
CA VAL A 138 -15.12 -0.19 -2.67
C VAL A 138 -14.95 1.28 -3.05
N GLU A 139 -15.54 1.72 -4.16
CA GLU A 139 -15.53 3.13 -4.56
C GLU A 139 -16.18 4.03 -3.50
N LEU A 140 -17.33 3.61 -3.00
CA LEU A 140 -18.01 4.33 -1.92
C LEU A 140 -17.16 4.39 -0.63
N LEU A 141 -16.59 3.26 -0.20
CA LEU A 141 -15.74 3.20 0.99
C LEU A 141 -14.49 4.07 0.83
N ALA A 142 -13.83 4.00 -0.33
CA ALA A 142 -12.67 4.81 -0.64
C ALA A 142 -13.00 6.31 -0.59
N GLY A 143 -14.14 6.70 -1.17
CA GLY A 143 -14.66 8.08 -1.11
C GLY A 143 -14.91 8.54 0.33
N LEU A 144 -15.55 7.71 1.16
CA LEU A 144 -15.81 8.01 2.59
C LEU A 144 -14.52 8.07 3.42
N MET A 145 -13.52 7.28 3.08
CA MET A 145 -12.19 7.34 3.69
C MET A 145 -11.36 8.53 3.16
N GLY A 146 -11.76 9.16 2.06
CA GLY A 146 -11.02 10.21 1.39
C GLY A 146 -9.68 9.69 0.84
N VAL A 147 -9.71 8.52 0.20
CA VAL A 147 -8.57 7.92 -0.51
C VAL A 147 -8.98 7.59 -1.94
N GLU A 148 -8.02 7.65 -2.85
CA GLU A 148 -8.23 7.15 -4.22
C GLU A 148 -8.01 5.65 -4.26
N ILE A 149 -8.64 4.98 -5.22
CA ILE A 149 -8.34 3.57 -5.52
C ILE A 149 -7.09 3.52 -6.41
N ASP A 150 -6.18 2.64 -6.07
CA ASP A 150 -4.98 2.41 -6.88
C ASP A 150 -5.38 1.72 -8.20
N PRO A 151 -4.92 2.20 -9.37
CA PRO A 151 -5.31 1.65 -10.67
C PRO A 151 -4.86 0.20 -10.90
N ARG A 152 -4.01 -0.34 -10.03
CA ARG A 152 -3.63 -1.76 -10.03
C ARG A 152 -4.67 -2.65 -9.35
N THR A 153 -5.65 -2.08 -8.65
CA THR A 153 -6.75 -2.83 -8.05
C THR A 153 -7.64 -3.38 -9.16
N SER A 154 -7.87 -4.70 -9.13
CA SER A 154 -8.78 -5.37 -10.05
C SER A 154 -9.84 -6.10 -9.23
N LEU A 155 -11.10 -5.84 -9.54
CA LEU A 155 -12.25 -6.45 -8.91
C LEU A 155 -13.11 -7.13 -9.98
N ASP A 156 -13.76 -8.23 -9.64
CA ASP A 156 -14.72 -8.87 -10.54
C ASP A 156 -16.05 -8.09 -10.49
N PRO A 157 -16.49 -7.48 -11.61
CA PRO A 157 -17.69 -6.66 -11.63
C PRO A 157 -18.99 -7.46 -11.43
N SER A 158 -18.93 -8.79 -11.53
CA SER A 158 -20.09 -9.66 -11.32
C SER A 158 -20.38 -9.93 -9.85
N TYR A 159 -19.41 -9.68 -8.96
CA TYR A 159 -19.59 -9.95 -7.53
C TYR A 159 -20.41 -8.85 -6.87
N THR A 160 -21.43 -9.27 -6.13
CA THR A 160 -22.36 -8.38 -5.45
C THR A 160 -22.34 -8.61 -3.94
N ILE A 161 -22.63 -7.55 -3.20
CA ILE A 161 -22.89 -7.58 -1.76
C ILE A 161 -24.36 -7.20 -1.56
N GLU A 162 -25.08 -7.98 -0.76
CA GLU A 162 -26.37 -7.58 -0.26
C GLU A 162 -26.24 -6.43 0.74
N SER A 163 -26.79 -6.23 1.79
CA SER A 163 -26.53 -5.11 2.70
C SER A 163 -25.45 -5.48 3.72
N PRO A 164 -24.34 -4.72 3.87
CA PRO A 164 -23.50 -4.84 5.05
C PRO A 164 -24.36 -4.54 6.30
N GLY A 165 -24.23 -5.33 7.34
CA GLY A 165 -24.97 -5.08 8.59
C GLY A 165 -24.58 -3.74 9.24
N ASP A 166 -25.50 -3.11 9.95
CA ASP A 166 -25.35 -1.79 10.57
C ASP A 166 -24.24 -1.68 11.64
N THR A 167 -23.62 -2.81 12.00
CA THR A 167 -22.54 -2.88 12.99
C THR A 167 -21.18 -3.11 12.38
N CYS A 168 -21.09 -3.31 11.06
CA CYS A 168 -19.83 -3.58 10.38
C CYS A 168 -19.00 -2.31 10.24
N THR A 169 -17.68 -2.45 10.34
CA THR A 169 -16.75 -1.38 9.97
C THR A 169 -16.41 -1.45 8.47
N PHE A 170 -15.92 -0.34 7.92
CA PHE A 170 -15.38 -0.34 6.54
C PHE A 170 -14.29 -1.40 6.38
N ARG A 171 -13.46 -1.60 7.40
CA ARG A 171 -12.43 -2.64 7.43
C ARG A 171 -13.02 -4.03 7.22
N GLN A 172 -14.08 -4.37 7.94
CA GLN A 172 -14.72 -5.68 7.81
C GLN A 172 -15.29 -5.90 6.40
N ILE A 173 -15.90 -4.86 5.82
CA ILE A 173 -16.42 -4.92 4.45
C ILE A 173 -15.28 -5.12 3.45
N LEU A 174 -14.20 -4.34 3.57
CA LEU A 174 -12.99 -4.51 2.75
C LEU A 174 -12.40 -5.92 2.90
N GLN A 175 -12.37 -6.46 4.12
CA GLN A 175 -11.88 -7.82 4.38
C GLN A 175 -12.70 -8.88 3.64
N TRP A 176 -14.02 -8.77 3.65
CA TRP A 176 -14.88 -9.71 2.90
C TRP A 176 -14.67 -9.61 1.39
N ILE A 177 -14.58 -8.38 0.86
CA ILE A 177 -14.29 -8.17 -0.57
C ILE A 177 -12.90 -8.70 -0.93
N GLY A 178 -11.89 -8.41 -0.11
CA GLY A 178 -10.53 -8.93 -0.30
C GLY A 178 -10.49 -10.46 -0.28
N ALA A 179 -11.23 -11.10 0.63
CA ALA A 179 -11.34 -12.55 0.70
C ALA A 179 -11.99 -13.14 -0.54
N ALA A 180 -13.06 -12.52 -1.04
CA ALA A 180 -13.75 -12.95 -2.26
C ALA A 180 -12.86 -12.90 -3.51
N HIS A 181 -11.90 -11.95 -3.53
CA HIS A 181 -10.95 -11.76 -4.63
C HIS A 181 -9.58 -12.40 -4.38
N GLY A 182 -9.43 -13.19 -3.31
CA GLY A 182 -8.17 -13.85 -2.98
C GLY A 182 -7.00 -12.90 -2.69
N GLY A 183 -7.27 -11.72 -2.14
CA GLY A 183 -6.27 -10.68 -1.91
C GLY A 183 -6.36 -10.00 -0.55
N ASN A 184 -5.45 -9.08 -0.30
CA ASN A 184 -5.38 -8.27 0.91
C ASN A 184 -5.34 -6.78 0.55
N TRP A 185 -5.99 -5.96 1.37
CA TRP A 185 -6.01 -4.51 1.19
C TRP A 185 -4.88 -3.84 1.94
N ILE A 186 -4.21 -2.93 1.26
CA ILE A 186 -3.20 -2.03 1.83
C ILE A 186 -3.42 -0.60 1.34
N ILE A 187 -2.77 0.34 1.99
CA ILE A 187 -2.53 1.66 1.41
C ILE A 187 -1.18 1.62 0.70
N SER A 188 -1.15 1.94 -0.59
CA SER A 188 0.06 1.98 -1.40
C SER A 188 1.02 3.08 -0.94
N ASP A 189 2.26 3.05 -1.40
CA ASP A 189 3.26 4.09 -1.15
C ASP A 189 2.79 5.50 -1.57
N GLU A 190 1.84 5.59 -2.51
CA GLU A 190 1.21 6.82 -2.99
C GLU A 190 -0.02 7.24 -2.17
N GLY A 191 -0.40 6.48 -1.16
CA GLY A 191 -1.54 6.76 -0.29
C GLY A 191 -2.89 6.29 -0.84
N LYS A 192 -2.89 5.40 -1.84
CA LYS A 192 -4.10 4.87 -2.50
C LYS A 192 -4.49 3.51 -1.95
N LEU A 193 -5.78 3.19 -1.98
CA LEU A 193 -6.33 1.89 -1.58
C LEU A 193 -6.02 0.86 -2.66
N LEU A 194 -5.25 -0.17 -2.31
CA LEU A 194 -4.79 -1.21 -3.23
C LEU A 194 -5.18 -2.59 -2.73
N LEU A 195 -5.83 -3.37 -3.59
CA LEU A 195 -6.00 -4.80 -3.41
C LEU A 195 -4.78 -5.54 -3.99
N VAL A 196 -4.01 -6.19 -3.12
CA VAL A 196 -2.87 -7.01 -3.52
C VAL A 196 -3.33 -8.45 -3.61
N PRO A 197 -3.40 -9.05 -4.81
CA PRO A 197 -3.75 -10.47 -4.95
C PRO A 197 -2.64 -11.33 -4.34
N LEU A 198 -3.02 -12.40 -3.63
CA LEU A 198 -2.06 -13.36 -3.06
C LEU A 198 -1.48 -14.30 -4.12
N ILE A 199 -2.22 -14.48 -5.19
CA ILE A 199 -1.80 -15.22 -6.37
C ILE A 199 -1.90 -14.25 -7.53
N SER A 200 -0.80 -13.66 -7.96
CA SER A 200 -0.73 -13.12 -9.30
C SER A 200 -0.63 -14.33 -10.23
N MET A 201 -1.75 -14.71 -10.84
CA MET A 201 -1.65 -15.53 -12.05
C MET A 201 -0.87 -14.66 -13.04
N PRO A 202 0.33 -15.06 -13.46
CA PRO A 202 0.94 -14.38 -14.58
C PRO A 202 -0.04 -14.49 -15.74
N GLU A 203 -0.22 -13.42 -16.52
CA GLU A 203 -0.92 -13.48 -17.81
C GLU A 203 -0.16 -14.36 -18.82
N GLU A 204 0.80 -15.13 -18.36
CA GLU A 204 1.49 -16.11 -19.17
C GLU A 204 0.51 -17.24 -19.45
N THR A 205 0.00 -17.23 -20.66
CA THR A 205 -0.57 -18.40 -21.29
C THR A 205 0.38 -19.57 -21.03
N ASN A 206 -0.04 -20.52 -20.19
CA ASN A 206 0.73 -21.72 -19.93
C ASN A 206 0.85 -22.50 -21.23
N TYR A 207 2.05 -22.63 -21.73
CA TYR A 207 2.36 -23.47 -22.89
C TYR A 207 2.88 -24.81 -22.42
N LEU A 208 2.57 -25.86 -23.17
CA LEU A 208 3.33 -27.09 -23.07
C LEU A 208 4.76 -26.80 -23.53
N ILE A 209 5.73 -27.11 -22.67
CA ILE A 209 7.15 -27.02 -22.99
C ILE A 209 7.75 -28.42 -23.05
N GLU A 210 8.68 -28.65 -23.95
CA GLU A 210 9.48 -29.86 -23.96
C GLU A 210 10.60 -29.81 -22.88
N GLU A 211 11.26 -30.92 -22.64
CA GLU A 211 12.31 -31.08 -21.63
C GLU A 211 13.47 -30.05 -21.77
N ARG A 212 13.64 -29.46 -22.95
CA ARG A 212 14.64 -28.42 -23.25
C ARG A 212 14.15 -26.99 -23.01
N GLY A 213 12.87 -26.81 -22.67
CA GLY A 213 12.26 -25.51 -22.39
C GLY A 213 11.63 -24.82 -23.60
N ASP A 214 11.63 -25.47 -24.78
CA ASP A 214 10.97 -24.91 -25.96
C ASP A 214 9.47 -25.19 -25.93
N ALA A 215 8.66 -24.21 -26.40
CA ALA A 215 7.21 -24.39 -26.46
C ALA A 215 6.82 -25.43 -27.53
N ILE A 216 6.01 -26.41 -27.15
CA ILE A 216 5.45 -27.38 -28.09
C ILE A 216 4.42 -26.67 -28.97
N THR A 217 4.56 -26.80 -30.29
CA THR A 217 3.69 -26.15 -31.27
C THR A 217 2.93 -27.18 -32.09
N PHE A 218 1.71 -26.84 -32.49
CA PHE A 218 0.93 -27.61 -33.46
C PHE A 218 0.46 -26.67 -34.57
N GLY A 219 0.85 -26.97 -35.80
CA GLY A 219 0.52 -26.13 -36.97
C GLY A 219 1.15 -24.72 -36.94
N GLY A 220 2.18 -24.49 -36.12
CA GLY A 220 2.82 -23.19 -35.92
C GLY A 220 2.31 -22.42 -34.70
N ASP A 221 1.22 -22.84 -34.08
CA ASP A 221 0.66 -22.24 -32.88
C ASP A 221 1.13 -22.98 -31.62
N ARG A 222 1.36 -22.23 -30.53
CA ARG A 222 1.75 -22.79 -29.23
C ARG A 222 0.55 -23.48 -28.60
N ILE A 223 0.77 -24.69 -28.05
CA ILE A 223 -0.28 -25.44 -27.34
C ILE A 223 -0.47 -24.83 -25.95
N LEU A 224 -1.66 -24.32 -25.69
CA LEU A 224 -2.06 -23.79 -24.39
C LEU A 224 -2.50 -24.94 -23.48
N VAL A 225 -2.11 -24.84 -22.20
CA VAL A 225 -2.58 -25.72 -21.12
C VAL A 225 -3.56 -24.93 -20.29
N GLY A 226 -4.84 -25.33 -20.28
CA GLY A 226 -5.89 -24.74 -19.47
C GLY A 226 -5.91 -25.27 -18.04
#